data_fabbd3cbb96c939f5ddcc57be5be8f06
#
_entry.id   fabbd3cbb96c939f5ddcc57be5be8f06
#
_cell.length_a   1.000
_cell.length_b   1.000
_cell.length_c   1.000
_cell.angle_alpha   90.00
_cell.angle_beta   90.00
_cell.angle_gamma   90.00
#
_symmetry.space_group_name_H-M   'P 1'
#
loop_
_entity.id
_entity.type
_entity.pdbx_description
1 polymer ?
#
loop_
_entity_poly.entity_id
_entity_poly.type
_entity_poly.pdbx_seq_one_letter_code
_entity_poly.pdbx_strand_id
1 'polypeptide(L)'
;MALHNRKLSFTTPIVVGFAGILLSFMLIAIFVTLAQQKDFLEDYHDINRNFTHNLAINYTETLLRENDFILGRAAAFFARNDELNRAVNVEPEKGLTTLMQLQNMMPSVSSISLADTEGHYLRAPEVLENEDSRAFDPKTRPWFIKQAEASTFSHYTSPYMDYFTHHPTITIFKPIITPEGKLKGSLAFHLDLTSMGFALRQMVAPVQGEFFVVQRDGKVVLHSDPGALFKPFVRDELMDKMTSGEGQLYDPGSDTWYYYYSFTNPDWFVIFRVDNATLVNLTRHETNLVIGGFTLAAIIIILFGLYLRHASRTVLMNIINAIKTGDVKRAPRLEA
;
A
#
# COMPACT_ATOMS: atom_id res chain seq x y z
N MET A 1 -19.40 2.08 -76.63
CA MET A 1 -19.38 1.81 -75.17
C MET A 1 -18.26 0.79 -74.93
N ALA A 2 -17.04 1.29 -74.63
CA ALA A 2 -15.85 0.44 -74.52
C ALA A 2 -15.69 -0.02 -73.07
N LEU A 3 -15.90 -1.30 -72.85
CA LEU A 3 -15.60 -1.97 -71.59
C LEU A 3 -14.06 -2.01 -71.41
N HIS A 4 -13.58 -1.22 -70.49
CA HIS A 4 -12.19 -1.18 -70.10
C HIS A 4 -11.83 -2.46 -69.36
N ASN A 5 -11.32 -3.48 -70.09
CA ASN A 5 -10.79 -4.72 -69.55
C ASN A 5 -9.56 -4.45 -68.70
N ARG A 6 -9.75 -4.17 -67.42
CA ARG A 6 -8.66 -4.14 -66.43
C ARG A 6 -8.08 -5.56 -66.32
N LYS A 7 -7.01 -5.83 -67.04
CA LYS A 7 -6.17 -7.03 -66.79
C LYS A 7 -5.65 -6.94 -65.36
N LEU A 8 -6.30 -7.65 -64.44
CA LEU A 8 -5.81 -7.86 -63.09
C LEU A 8 -4.42 -8.51 -63.24
N SER A 9 -3.40 -7.79 -62.85
CA SER A 9 -2.01 -8.30 -62.79
C SER A 9 -2.01 -9.54 -61.85
N PHE A 10 -1.36 -10.61 -62.26
CA PHE A 10 -1.22 -11.85 -61.48
C PHE A 10 -0.68 -11.62 -60.08
N THR A 11 0.03 -10.53 -59.84
CA THR A 11 0.57 -10.09 -58.53
C THR A 11 -0.46 -9.48 -57.62
N THR A 12 -1.63 -9.00 -58.13
CA THR A 12 -2.67 -8.34 -57.35
C THR A 12 -3.31 -9.26 -56.31
N PRO A 13 -3.76 -10.52 -56.64
CA PRO A 13 -4.31 -11.42 -55.67
C PRO A 13 -3.33 -11.87 -54.59
N ILE A 14 -2.05 -11.99 -54.93
CA ILE A 14 -0.99 -12.31 -53.96
C ILE A 14 -0.81 -11.17 -52.95
N VAL A 15 -0.76 -9.93 -53.42
CA VAL A 15 -0.63 -8.74 -52.52
C VAL A 15 -1.88 -8.59 -51.67
N VAL A 16 -3.08 -8.80 -52.20
CA VAL A 16 -4.34 -8.72 -51.44
C VAL A 16 -4.42 -9.84 -50.40
N GLY A 17 -4.01 -11.08 -50.75
CA GLY A 17 -3.94 -12.19 -49.81
C GLY A 17 -2.97 -11.90 -48.66
N PHE A 18 -1.78 -11.39 -48.96
CA PHE A 18 -0.81 -11.02 -47.95
C PHE A 18 -1.28 -9.88 -47.04
N ALA A 19 -1.91 -8.87 -47.60
CA ALA A 19 -2.51 -7.78 -46.83
C ALA A 19 -3.66 -8.26 -45.91
N GLY A 20 -4.47 -9.23 -46.40
CA GLY A 20 -5.52 -9.87 -45.60
C GLY A 20 -4.96 -10.64 -44.39
N ILE A 21 -3.90 -11.42 -44.61
CA ILE A 21 -3.24 -12.16 -43.53
C ILE A 21 -2.66 -11.19 -42.50
N LEU A 22 -2.00 -10.12 -42.92
CA LEU A 22 -1.45 -9.09 -42.04
C LEU A 22 -2.53 -8.38 -41.23
N LEU A 23 -3.66 -8.04 -41.86
CA LEU A 23 -4.78 -7.41 -41.16
C LEU A 23 -5.34 -8.36 -40.10
N SER A 24 -5.45 -9.65 -40.42
CA SER A 24 -5.89 -10.65 -39.45
C SER A 24 -4.95 -10.77 -38.25
N PHE A 25 -3.64 -10.83 -38.50
CA PHE A 25 -2.63 -10.82 -37.41
C PHE A 25 -2.69 -9.56 -36.54
N MET A 26 -2.86 -8.39 -37.16
CA MET A 26 -2.99 -7.11 -36.46
C MET A 26 -4.25 -7.09 -35.57
N LEU A 27 -5.39 -7.57 -36.08
CA LEU A 27 -6.62 -7.67 -35.29
C LEU A 27 -6.49 -8.64 -34.12
N ILE A 28 -5.86 -9.81 -34.35
CA ILE A 28 -5.58 -10.78 -33.26
C ILE A 28 -4.65 -10.16 -32.20
N ALA A 29 -3.60 -9.48 -32.64
CA ALA A 29 -2.68 -8.81 -31.72
C ALA A 29 -3.37 -7.74 -30.86
N ILE A 30 -4.21 -6.90 -31.49
CA ILE A 30 -5.01 -5.89 -30.76
C ILE A 30 -5.94 -6.58 -29.75
N PHE A 31 -6.64 -7.63 -30.16
CA PHE A 31 -7.54 -8.37 -29.27
C PHE A 31 -6.81 -8.99 -28.09
N VAL A 32 -5.66 -9.65 -28.33
CA VAL A 32 -4.81 -10.23 -27.27
C VAL A 32 -4.31 -9.15 -26.32
N THR A 33 -3.87 -8.00 -26.85
CA THR A 33 -3.36 -6.89 -26.02
C THR A 33 -4.47 -6.31 -25.14
N LEU A 34 -5.70 -6.15 -25.68
CA LEU A 34 -6.84 -5.68 -24.87
C LEU A 34 -7.25 -6.69 -23.80
N ALA A 35 -7.18 -7.99 -24.09
CA ALA A 35 -7.42 -9.03 -23.09
C ALA A 35 -6.35 -9.00 -21.98
N GLN A 36 -5.07 -8.92 -22.34
CA GLN A 36 -3.97 -8.83 -21.39
C GLN A 36 -4.01 -7.57 -20.51
N GLN A 37 -4.57 -6.46 -21.00
CA GLN A 37 -4.73 -5.25 -20.21
C GLN A 37 -5.57 -5.48 -18.95
N LYS A 38 -6.59 -6.32 -19.05
CA LYS A 38 -7.43 -6.69 -17.91
C LYS A 38 -6.64 -7.53 -16.91
N ASP A 39 -5.88 -8.50 -17.39
CA ASP A 39 -5.04 -9.37 -16.54
C ASP A 39 -3.97 -8.55 -15.80
N PHE A 40 -3.30 -7.62 -16.48
CA PHE A 40 -2.35 -6.70 -15.86
C PHE A 40 -2.99 -5.84 -14.77
N LEU A 41 -4.22 -5.37 -14.97
CA LEU A 41 -4.92 -4.59 -13.95
C LEU A 41 -5.23 -5.45 -12.72
N GLU A 42 -5.66 -6.70 -12.92
CA GLU A 42 -5.90 -7.65 -11.83
C GLU A 42 -4.60 -7.96 -11.07
N ASP A 43 -3.47 -8.14 -11.75
CA ASP A 43 -2.15 -8.33 -11.15
C ASP A 43 -1.77 -7.13 -10.27
N TYR A 44 -1.99 -5.89 -10.72
CA TYR A 44 -1.75 -4.70 -9.91
C TYR A 44 -2.67 -4.62 -8.69
N HIS A 45 -3.93 -5.04 -8.80
CA HIS A 45 -4.82 -5.14 -7.66
C HIS A 45 -4.31 -6.15 -6.63
N ASP A 46 -3.85 -7.31 -7.07
CA ASP A 46 -3.29 -8.34 -6.19
C ASP A 46 -1.99 -7.88 -5.52
N ILE A 47 -1.10 -7.22 -6.26
CA ILE A 47 0.13 -6.65 -5.72
C ILE A 47 -0.18 -5.62 -4.62
N ASN A 48 -1.12 -4.70 -4.87
CA ASN A 48 -1.48 -3.67 -3.89
C ASN A 48 -2.20 -4.25 -2.66
N ARG A 49 -3.05 -5.26 -2.84
CA ARG A 49 -3.70 -5.99 -1.73
C ARG A 49 -2.67 -6.70 -0.88
N ASN A 50 -1.75 -7.45 -1.49
CA ASN A 50 -0.66 -8.14 -0.80
C ASN A 50 0.29 -7.16 -0.10
N PHE A 51 0.58 -6.02 -0.70
CA PHE A 51 1.36 -4.97 -0.07
C PHE A 51 0.65 -4.44 1.18
N THR A 52 -0.65 -4.15 1.11
CA THR A 52 -1.45 -3.68 2.25
C THR A 52 -1.51 -4.71 3.36
N HIS A 53 -1.72 -5.99 3.01
CA HIS A 53 -1.68 -7.11 3.95
C HIS A 53 -0.32 -7.20 4.67
N ASN A 54 0.77 -7.18 3.92
CA ASN A 54 2.12 -7.26 4.48
C ASN A 54 2.44 -6.06 5.39
N LEU A 55 2.01 -4.85 5.02
CA LEU A 55 2.16 -3.68 5.89
C LEU A 55 1.34 -3.81 7.17
N ALA A 56 0.11 -4.31 7.06
CA ALA A 56 -0.74 -4.53 8.23
C ALA A 56 -0.08 -5.52 9.19
N ILE A 57 0.36 -6.68 8.72
CA ILE A 57 0.93 -7.74 9.55
C ILE A 57 2.34 -7.38 10.04
N ASN A 58 3.25 -7.03 9.14
CA ASN A 58 4.67 -6.90 9.47
C ASN A 58 5.03 -5.57 10.14
N TYR A 59 4.25 -4.52 9.93
CA TYR A 59 4.51 -3.23 10.55
C TYR A 59 3.54 -2.96 11.70
N THR A 60 2.24 -2.90 11.43
CA THR A 60 1.26 -2.46 12.43
C THR A 60 1.01 -3.53 13.49
N GLU A 61 0.68 -4.77 13.09
CA GLU A 61 0.36 -5.84 14.01
C GLU A 61 1.58 -6.27 14.85
N THR A 62 2.75 -6.40 14.20
CA THR A 62 3.99 -6.77 14.91
C THR A 62 4.32 -5.74 15.97
N LEU A 63 4.27 -4.44 15.62
CA LEU A 63 4.52 -3.36 16.57
C LEU A 63 3.53 -3.39 17.74
N LEU A 64 2.24 -3.56 17.48
CA LEU A 64 1.23 -3.62 18.53
C LEU A 64 1.41 -4.86 19.41
N ARG A 65 1.64 -6.02 18.83
CA ARG A 65 1.80 -7.29 19.53
C ARG A 65 3.05 -7.35 20.38
N GLU A 66 4.17 -6.85 19.91
CA GLU A 66 5.42 -6.79 20.68
C GLU A 66 5.26 -5.88 21.89
N ASN A 67 4.66 -4.71 21.72
CA ASN A 67 4.40 -3.78 22.82
C ASN A 67 3.39 -4.37 23.81
N ASP A 68 2.31 -5.03 23.34
CA ASP A 68 1.33 -5.70 24.22
C ASP A 68 1.96 -6.80 25.06
N PHE A 69 2.80 -7.64 24.46
CA PHE A 69 3.49 -8.72 25.17
C PHE A 69 4.38 -8.18 26.30
N ILE A 70 5.18 -7.15 26.02
CA ILE A 70 6.07 -6.54 27.03
C ILE A 70 5.25 -5.82 28.09
N LEU A 71 4.22 -5.06 27.69
CA LEU A 71 3.29 -4.40 28.59
C LEU A 71 2.63 -5.39 29.57
N GLY A 72 2.21 -6.54 29.05
CA GLY A 72 1.61 -7.61 29.87
C GLY A 72 2.56 -8.16 30.93
N ARG A 73 3.82 -8.38 30.57
CA ARG A 73 4.84 -8.85 31.50
C ARG A 73 5.19 -7.79 32.55
N ALA A 74 5.33 -6.54 32.14
CA ALA A 74 5.60 -5.43 33.04
C ALA A 74 4.44 -5.17 34.01
N ALA A 75 3.19 -5.20 33.53
CA ALA A 75 2.01 -5.09 34.38
C ALA A 75 1.95 -6.23 35.42
N ALA A 76 2.27 -7.46 35.01
CA ALA A 76 2.34 -8.61 35.92
C ALA A 76 3.48 -8.49 36.96
N PHE A 77 4.59 -7.85 36.62
CA PHE A 77 5.65 -7.55 37.58
C PHE A 77 5.16 -6.56 38.64
N PHE A 78 4.57 -5.44 38.26
CA PHE A 78 4.05 -4.44 39.19
C PHE A 78 2.83 -4.91 40.01
N ALA A 79 2.14 -5.97 39.56
CA ALA A 79 1.03 -6.56 40.30
C ALA A 79 1.46 -7.40 41.52
N ARG A 80 2.73 -7.83 41.58
CA ARG A 80 3.26 -8.75 42.61
C ARG A 80 3.98 -8.00 43.72
N ASN A 81 4.00 -8.59 44.93
CA ASN A 81 4.84 -8.19 46.05
C ASN A 81 4.83 -6.67 46.37
N ASP A 82 3.70 -6.02 46.11
CA ASP A 82 3.54 -4.56 46.29
C ASP A 82 4.53 -3.70 45.50
N GLU A 83 5.04 -4.23 44.37
CA GLU A 83 6.04 -3.55 43.54
C GLU A 83 5.53 -2.21 42.98
N LEU A 84 4.23 -2.11 42.64
CA LEU A 84 3.65 -0.84 42.22
C LEU A 84 3.78 0.22 43.30
N ASN A 85 3.32 -0.06 44.52
CA ASN A 85 3.39 0.87 45.65
C ASN A 85 4.86 1.21 45.99
N ARG A 86 5.75 0.20 45.94
CA ARG A 86 7.17 0.44 46.13
C ARG A 86 7.71 1.40 45.09
N ALA A 87 7.41 1.18 43.83
CA ALA A 87 7.90 2.01 42.73
C ALA A 87 7.38 3.44 42.80
N VAL A 88 6.08 3.63 43.11
CA VAL A 88 5.46 4.95 43.01
C VAL A 88 5.54 5.76 44.28
N ASN A 89 5.49 5.11 45.47
CA ASN A 89 5.36 5.79 46.76
C ASN A 89 6.57 5.64 47.68
N VAL A 90 7.27 4.50 47.64
CA VAL A 90 8.33 4.19 48.62
C VAL A 90 9.70 4.49 48.08
N GLU A 91 10.00 4.09 46.85
CA GLU A 91 11.33 4.25 46.22
C GLU A 91 11.16 4.78 44.75
N PRO A 92 10.60 6.00 44.55
CA PRO A 92 10.27 6.51 43.25
C PRO A 92 11.47 6.63 42.29
N GLU A 93 12.66 6.89 42.80
CA GLU A 93 13.90 6.93 41.99
C GLU A 93 14.24 5.56 41.41
N LYS A 94 14.05 4.48 42.16
CA LYS A 94 14.23 3.11 41.64
C LYS A 94 13.13 2.73 40.67
N GLY A 95 11.88 3.13 40.96
CA GLY A 95 10.75 2.98 40.08
C GLY A 95 11.00 3.64 38.73
N LEU A 96 11.43 4.90 38.73
CA LEU A 96 11.81 5.66 37.54
C LEU A 96 12.94 4.98 36.76
N THR A 97 14.01 4.55 37.45
CA THR A 97 15.12 3.82 36.83
C THR A 97 14.62 2.55 36.11
N THR A 98 13.72 1.81 36.74
CA THR A 98 13.12 0.60 36.13
C THR A 98 12.32 0.93 34.89
N LEU A 99 11.51 2.00 34.91
CA LEU A 99 10.76 2.45 33.74
C LEU A 99 11.68 2.96 32.61
N MET A 100 12.75 3.67 32.94
CA MET A 100 13.75 4.14 31.96
C MET A 100 14.49 2.97 31.30
N GLN A 101 14.86 1.95 32.06
CA GLN A 101 15.46 0.73 31.51
C GLN A 101 14.50 0.02 30.55
N LEU A 102 13.25 -0.10 30.95
CA LEU A 102 12.20 -0.70 30.11
C LEU A 102 11.99 0.11 28.82
N GLN A 103 11.88 1.43 28.91
CA GLN A 103 11.70 2.33 27.78
C GLN A 103 12.87 2.27 26.79
N ASN A 104 14.13 2.23 27.30
CA ASN A 104 15.32 2.12 26.45
C ASN A 104 15.40 0.80 25.66
N MET A 105 14.72 -0.25 26.12
CA MET A 105 14.62 -1.52 25.39
C MET A 105 13.54 -1.52 24.29
N MET A 106 12.74 -0.45 24.21
CA MET A 106 11.56 -0.38 23.34
C MET A 106 11.60 0.85 22.42
N PRO A 107 12.27 0.76 21.25
CA PRO A 107 12.47 1.93 20.37
C PRO A 107 11.17 2.58 19.88
N SER A 108 10.07 1.83 19.81
CA SER A 108 8.76 2.32 19.39
C SER A 108 8.00 3.09 20.47
N VAL A 109 8.43 2.98 21.76
CA VAL A 109 7.77 3.60 22.90
C VAL A 109 8.47 4.91 23.24
N SER A 110 7.77 6.01 23.04
CA SER A 110 8.29 7.36 23.33
C SER A 110 8.36 7.66 24.83
N SER A 111 7.40 7.11 25.58
CA SER A 111 7.40 7.23 27.05
C SER A 111 6.54 6.14 27.68
N ILE A 112 6.82 5.87 28.96
CA ILE A 112 6.07 4.93 29.81
C ILE A 112 5.51 5.68 31.00
N SER A 113 4.22 5.47 31.30
CA SER A 113 3.55 6.00 32.48
C SER A 113 3.07 4.88 33.38
N LEU A 114 3.30 5.02 34.68
CA LEU A 114 2.87 4.11 35.73
C LEU A 114 2.08 4.91 36.77
N ALA A 115 0.85 4.52 37.06
CA ALA A 115 0.04 5.20 38.05
C ALA A 115 -0.69 4.22 38.95
N ASP A 116 -0.82 4.53 40.25
CA ASP A 116 -1.70 3.79 41.18
C ASP A 116 -3.14 4.32 41.12
N THR A 117 -4.06 3.67 41.84
CA THR A 117 -5.48 4.08 41.89
C THR A 117 -5.69 5.40 42.64
N GLU A 118 -4.73 5.84 43.44
CA GLU A 118 -4.80 7.10 44.18
C GLU A 118 -4.34 8.29 43.33
N GLY A 119 -3.59 8.03 42.25
CA GLY A 119 -3.10 9.02 41.32
C GLY A 119 -1.62 9.40 41.54
N HIS A 120 -0.91 8.64 42.39
CA HIS A 120 0.54 8.76 42.39
C HIS A 120 1.10 8.19 41.10
N TYR A 121 2.13 8.80 40.57
CA TYR A 121 2.49 8.60 39.17
C TYR A 121 3.98 8.75 38.92
N LEU A 122 4.50 7.93 38.01
CA LEU A 122 5.84 8.02 37.45
C LEU A 122 5.76 8.02 35.92
N ARG A 123 6.73 8.69 35.31
CA ARG A 123 6.90 8.70 33.86
C ARG A 123 8.37 8.60 33.47
N ALA A 124 8.67 7.75 32.50
CA ALA A 124 9.96 7.68 31.85
C ALA A 124 9.81 8.05 30.35
N PRO A 125 10.64 8.92 29.78
CA PRO A 125 11.63 9.77 30.47
C PRO A 125 10.99 10.71 31.50
N GLU A 126 11.77 11.05 32.52
CA GLU A 126 11.33 11.97 33.54
C GLU A 126 11.02 13.34 32.94
N VAL A 127 9.94 13.95 33.40
CA VAL A 127 9.56 15.31 33.02
C VAL A 127 10.10 16.29 34.06
N LEU A 128 10.78 17.34 33.59
CA LEU A 128 11.24 18.38 34.46
C LEU A 128 10.09 19.02 35.23
N GLU A 129 10.32 19.28 36.53
CA GLU A 129 9.30 19.89 37.37
C GLU A 129 9.04 21.34 36.93
N ASN A 130 7.81 21.60 36.46
CA ASN A 130 7.32 22.92 36.08
C ASN A 130 5.84 23.06 36.50
N GLU A 131 5.19 24.17 36.16
CA GLU A 131 3.78 24.41 36.51
C GLU A 131 2.87 23.34 35.88
N ASP A 132 3.14 22.93 34.65
CA ASP A 132 2.35 21.92 33.93
C ASP A 132 2.49 20.54 34.61
N SER A 133 3.69 20.16 35.02
CA SER A 133 3.91 18.87 35.70
C SER A 133 3.22 18.80 37.08
N ARG A 134 3.12 19.92 37.78
CA ARG A 134 2.39 20.02 39.05
C ARG A 134 0.88 19.98 38.88
N ALA A 135 0.37 20.49 37.75
CA ALA A 135 -1.07 20.49 37.42
C ALA A 135 -1.53 19.15 36.80
N PHE A 136 -0.61 18.24 36.49
CA PHE A 136 -0.94 16.98 35.84
C PHE A 136 -1.68 16.03 36.79
N ASP A 137 -2.84 15.59 36.38
CA ASP A 137 -3.61 14.52 37.05
C ASP A 137 -3.73 13.31 36.13
N PRO A 138 -3.09 12.17 36.47
CA PRO A 138 -3.15 10.95 35.68
C PRO A 138 -4.58 10.41 35.55
N LYS A 139 -5.47 10.66 36.55
CA LYS A 139 -6.86 10.19 36.55
C LYS A 139 -7.71 10.80 35.44
N THR A 140 -7.25 11.93 34.87
CA THR A 140 -7.93 12.59 33.76
C THR A 140 -7.47 12.10 32.40
N ARG A 141 -6.48 11.21 32.36
CA ARG A 141 -5.86 10.78 31.11
C ARG A 141 -6.61 9.59 30.49
N PRO A 142 -6.62 9.46 29.17
CA PRO A 142 -7.40 8.42 28.47
C PRO A 142 -6.87 6.99 28.73
N TRP A 143 -5.64 6.85 29.25
CA TRP A 143 -5.02 5.57 29.58
C TRP A 143 -5.18 5.17 31.05
N PHE A 144 -5.77 6.02 31.89
CA PHE A 144 -6.02 5.70 33.29
C PHE A 144 -7.28 4.85 33.46
N ILE A 145 -7.11 3.62 33.97
CA ILE A 145 -8.20 2.67 34.11
C ILE A 145 -8.95 2.88 35.42
N LYS A 146 -10.26 3.03 35.34
CA LYS A 146 -11.17 3.01 36.48
C LYS A 146 -11.56 1.57 36.83
N GLN A 147 -11.93 1.35 38.07
CA GLN A 147 -12.29 0.01 38.57
C GLN A 147 -13.37 -0.69 37.70
N ALA A 148 -14.36 0.06 37.22
CA ALA A 148 -15.44 -0.47 36.40
C ALA A 148 -14.98 -0.96 35.00
N GLU A 149 -13.85 -0.46 34.52
CA GLU A 149 -13.32 -0.73 33.17
C GLU A 149 -12.16 -1.73 33.23
N ALA A 150 -11.78 -2.21 34.42
CA ALA A 150 -10.64 -3.11 34.59
C ALA A 150 -10.89 -4.45 33.89
N SER A 151 -10.07 -4.76 32.91
CA SER A 151 -10.03 -6.05 32.23
C SER A 151 -8.60 -6.57 32.18
N THR A 152 -8.42 -7.87 31.95
CA THR A 152 -7.09 -8.48 31.83
C THR A 152 -6.42 -8.20 30.47
N PHE A 153 -7.17 -7.67 29.51
CA PHE A 153 -6.67 -7.34 28.17
C PHE A 153 -6.00 -5.97 28.13
N SER A 154 -5.15 -5.76 27.16
CA SER A 154 -4.62 -4.45 26.86
C SER A 154 -5.65 -3.61 26.11
N HIS A 155 -5.63 -2.32 26.38
CA HIS A 155 -6.51 -1.34 25.79
C HIS A 155 -5.70 -0.36 24.94
N TYR A 156 -6.37 0.28 23.99
CA TYR A 156 -5.78 1.29 23.11
C TYR A 156 -6.59 2.56 23.19
N THR A 157 -5.91 3.69 23.31
CA THR A 157 -6.60 4.98 23.22
C THR A 157 -6.91 5.33 21.77
N SER A 158 -7.92 6.18 21.55
CA SER A 158 -7.92 7.00 20.34
C SER A 158 -6.70 7.91 20.31
N PRO A 159 -6.25 8.38 19.14
CA PRO A 159 -5.17 9.37 19.07
C PRO A 159 -5.49 10.63 19.89
N TYR A 160 -4.52 11.13 20.62
CA TYR A 160 -4.63 12.35 21.41
C TYR A 160 -3.29 13.10 21.46
N MET A 161 -3.30 14.35 21.94
CA MET A 161 -2.07 15.11 22.17
C MET A 161 -1.50 14.76 23.56
N ASP A 162 -0.27 14.27 23.60
CA ASP A 162 0.42 13.99 24.87
C ASP A 162 0.56 15.28 25.68
N TYR A 163 0.32 15.18 26.97
CA TYR A 163 0.25 16.35 27.85
C TYR A 163 1.61 17.08 27.97
N PHE A 164 2.71 16.35 27.98
CA PHE A 164 4.04 16.91 28.20
C PHE A 164 4.80 17.23 26.92
N THR A 165 4.69 16.35 25.93
CA THR A 165 5.43 16.51 24.67
C THR A 165 4.67 17.31 23.63
N HIS A 166 3.35 17.44 23.80
CA HIS A 166 2.43 18.01 22.81
C HIS A 166 2.54 17.34 21.44
N HIS A 167 2.99 16.07 21.39
CA HIS A 167 3.02 15.27 20.18
C HIS A 167 1.74 14.43 20.05
N PRO A 168 1.25 14.21 18.83
CA PRO A 168 0.19 13.26 18.56
C PRO A 168 0.61 11.87 19.01
N THR A 169 -0.18 11.24 19.85
CA THR A 169 0.17 10.00 20.56
C THR A 169 -1.01 9.04 20.58
N ILE A 170 -0.75 7.76 20.46
CA ILE A 170 -1.64 6.69 20.93
C ILE A 170 -0.98 6.00 22.11
N THR A 171 -1.81 5.40 22.96
CA THR A 171 -1.31 4.69 24.13
C THR A 171 -1.89 3.29 24.18
N ILE A 172 -0.97 2.32 24.36
CA ILE A 172 -1.32 0.95 24.73
C ILE A 172 -1.21 0.88 26.24
N PHE A 173 -2.27 0.47 26.92
CA PHE A 173 -2.28 0.46 28.39
C PHE A 173 -2.97 -0.77 28.95
N LYS A 174 -2.59 -1.13 30.17
CA LYS A 174 -3.07 -2.32 30.83
C LYS A 174 -3.30 -2.08 32.32
N PRO A 175 -4.38 -2.64 32.90
CA PRO A 175 -4.57 -2.59 34.34
C PRO A 175 -3.51 -3.44 35.05
N ILE A 176 -3.07 -2.96 36.20
CA ILE A 176 -2.27 -3.72 37.14
C ILE A 176 -3.24 -4.35 38.14
N ILE A 177 -3.50 -5.64 37.96
CA ILE A 177 -4.47 -6.40 38.75
C ILE A 177 -3.73 -7.49 39.56
N THR A 178 -3.94 -7.51 40.88
CA THR A 178 -3.34 -8.54 41.73
C THR A 178 -3.89 -9.93 41.41
N PRO A 179 -3.22 -11.02 41.84
CA PRO A 179 -3.76 -12.41 41.68
C PRO A 179 -5.16 -12.60 42.25
N GLU A 180 -5.53 -11.81 43.25
CA GLU A 180 -6.85 -11.82 43.92
C GLU A 180 -7.90 -10.99 43.16
N GLY A 181 -7.54 -10.42 41.98
CA GLY A 181 -8.45 -9.65 41.14
C GLY A 181 -8.64 -8.18 41.55
N LYS A 182 -7.79 -7.63 42.45
CA LYS A 182 -7.89 -6.23 42.88
C LYS A 182 -7.12 -5.32 41.93
N LEU A 183 -7.75 -4.28 41.39
CA LEU A 183 -7.09 -3.23 40.65
C LEU A 183 -6.18 -2.41 41.56
N LYS A 184 -4.92 -2.27 41.17
CA LYS A 184 -3.89 -1.48 41.86
C LYS A 184 -3.51 -0.20 41.12
N GLY A 185 -3.62 -0.20 39.76
CA GLY A 185 -3.23 0.93 38.94
C GLY A 185 -3.23 0.62 37.47
N SER A 186 -2.53 1.45 36.69
CA SER A 186 -2.39 1.35 35.23
C SER A 186 -0.93 1.52 34.80
N LEU A 187 -0.53 0.72 33.84
CA LEU A 187 0.71 0.85 33.11
C LEU A 187 0.42 1.20 31.65
N ALA A 188 1.11 2.20 31.10
CA ALA A 188 0.81 2.75 29.80
C ALA A 188 2.10 2.98 28.99
N PHE A 189 2.10 2.55 27.74
CA PHE A 189 3.16 2.76 26.75
C PHE A 189 2.66 3.75 25.70
N HIS A 190 3.33 4.89 25.57
CA HIS A 190 2.97 5.95 24.65
C HIS A 190 3.78 5.84 23.36
N LEU A 191 3.09 5.83 22.22
CA LEU A 191 3.68 5.73 20.89
C LEU A 191 3.49 7.07 20.17
N ASP A 192 4.60 7.71 19.77
CA ASP A 192 4.57 8.98 19.02
C ASP A 192 4.18 8.73 17.56
N LEU A 193 3.02 9.22 17.18
CA LEU A 193 2.48 9.06 15.82
C LEU A 193 3.28 9.84 14.77
N THR A 194 3.99 10.90 15.15
CA THR A 194 4.84 11.65 14.23
C THR A 194 6.05 10.81 13.80
N SER A 195 6.70 10.17 14.75
CA SER A 195 7.83 9.28 14.49
C SER A 195 7.41 8.05 13.69
N MET A 196 6.25 7.47 14.02
CA MET A 196 5.68 6.35 13.26
C MET A 196 5.32 6.76 11.83
N GLY A 197 4.71 7.94 11.63
CA GLY A 197 4.41 8.48 10.32
C GLY A 197 5.66 8.77 9.49
N PHE A 198 6.76 9.18 10.11
CA PHE A 198 8.04 9.32 9.43
C PHE A 198 8.57 7.98 8.91
N ALA A 199 8.45 6.91 9.68
CA ALA A 199 8.83 5.57 9.24
C ALA A 199 8.00 5.11 8.02
N LEU A 200 6.70 5.44 7.98
CA LEU A 200 5.84 5.15 6.83
C LEU A 200 6.34 5.81 5.53
N ARG A 201 6.85 7.03 5.60
CA ARG A 201 7.41 7.74 4.43
C ARG A 201 8.62 7.06 3.81
N GLN A 202 9.33 6.24 4.58
CA GLN A 202 10.51 5.50 4.10
C GLN A 202 10.12 4.19 3.39
N MET A 203 8.87 3.78 3.45
CA MET A 203 8.42 2.53 2.83
C MET A 203 8.27 2.70 1.32
N VAL A 204 8.77 1.70 0.59
CA VAL A 204 8.66 1.66 -0.87
C VAL A 204 7.36 0.95 -1.25
N ALA A 205 6.41 1.71 -1.76
CA ALA A 205 5.16 1.16 -2.28
C ALA A 205 5.34 0.62 -3.71
N PRO A 206 4.57 -0.41 -4.11
CA PRO A 206 4.65 -0.99 -5.45
C PRO A 206 4.19 -0.03 -6.55
N VAL A 207 3.28 0.88 -6.21
CA VAL A 207 2.77 1.94 -7.08
C VAL A 207 2.68 3.25 -6.29
N GLN A 208 2.57 4.37 -6.98
CA GLN A 208 2.33 5.65 -6.33
C GLN A 208 0.97 5.64 -5.64
N GLY A 209 0.98 5.83 -4.33
CA GLY A 209 -0.22 5.80 -3.50
C GLY A 209 0.07 6.33 -2.10
N GLU A 210 -0.93 6.29 -1.25
CA GLU A 210 -0.88 6.82 0.09
C GLU A 210 -1.31 5.76 1.11
N PHE A 211 -0.48 5.55 2.11
CA PHE A 211 -0.72 4.60 3.18
C PHE A 211 -1.12 5.31 4.47
N PHE A 212 -2.12 4.79 5.14
CA PHE A 212 -2.61 5.31 6.43
C PHE A 212 -3.38 4.26 7.22
N VAL A 213 -3.55 4.53 8.51
CA VAL A 213 -4.36 3.72 9.42
C VAL A 213 -5.50 4.59 9.94
N VAL A 214 -6.71 4.05 9.93
CA VAL A 214 -7.90 4.71 10.46
C VAL A 214 -8.61 3.84 11.49
N GLN A 215 -9.33 4.48 12.39
CA GLN A 215 -10.30 3.82 13.26
C GLN A 215 -11.58 3.47 12.48
N ARG A 216 -12.47 2.68 13.08
CA ARG A 216 -13.78 2.34 12.51
C ARG A 216 -14.63 3.56 12.13
N ASP A 217 -14.45 4.69 12.81
CA ASP A 217 -15.13 5.96 12.51
C ASP A 217 -14.46 6.78 11.40
N GLY A 218 -13.49 6.20 10.68
CA GLY A 218 -12.78 6.84 9.57
C GLY A 218 -11.72 7.87 9.97
N LYS A 219 -11.52 8.13 11.27
CA LYS A 219 -10.49 9.07 11.74
C LYS A 219 -9.10 8.48 11.63
N VAL A 220 -8.16 9.30 11.16
CA VAL A 220 -6.77 8.91 10.98
C VAL A 220 -6.06 8.73 12.32
N VAL A 221 -5.52 7.52 12.49
CA VAL A 221 -4.64 7.13 13.58
C VAL A 221 -3.18 7.33 13.19
N LEU A 222 -2.82 6.95 11.97
CA LEU A 222 -1.44 7.00 11.50
C LEU A 222 -1.41 7.41 10.03
N HIS A 223 -0.54 8.37 9.70
CA HIS A 223 -0.38 8.90 8.36
C HIS A 223 1.03 9.44 8.15
N SER A 224 1.50 9.42 6.91
CA SER A 224 2.78 10.03 6.55
C SER A 224 2.79 11.56 6.70
N ASP A 225 1.64 12.22 6.52
CA ASP A 225 1.43 13.64 6.80
C ASP A 225 0.82 13.82 8.20
N PRO A 226 1.53 14.45 9.17
CA PRO A 226 0.98 14.72 10.50
C PRO A 226 -0.27 15.61 10.47
N GLY A 227 -0.43 16.43 9.44
CA GLY A 227 -1.61 17.29 9.28
C GLY A 227 -2.92 16.54 9.00
N ALA A 228 -2.84 15.26 8.63
CA ALA A 228 -4.00 14.39 8.43
C ALA A 228 -4.51 13.74 9.73
N LEU A 229 -3.67 13.70 10.80
CA LEU A 229 -4.02 13.05 12.07
C LEU A 229 -5.28 13.68 12.69
N PHE A 230 -6.09 12.87 13.37
CA PHE A 230 -7.36 13.20 14.03
C PHE A 230 -8.51 13.61 13.10
N LYS A 231 -8.26 13.76 11.80
CA LYS A 231 -9.28 14.15 10.84
C LYS A 231 -9.99 12.93 10.26
N PRO A 232 -11.27 13.02 9.90
CA PRO A 232 -11.89 12.00 9.08
C PRO A 232 -11.26 12.05 7.68
N PHE A 233 -10.80 10.89 7.21
CA PHE A 233 -10.08 10.79 5.94
C PHE A 233 -10.78 9.86 4.95
N VAL A 234 -11.53 8.90 5.48
CA VAL A 234 -12.37 7.99 4.71
C VAL A 234 -13.83 8.32 5.01
N ARG A 235 -14.64 8.41 3.96
CA ARG A 235 -16.08 8.68 4.10
C ARG A 235 -16.78 7.51 4.77
N ASP A 236 -17.75 7.79 5.61
CA ASP A 236 -18.54 6.79 6.36
C ASP A 236 -19.12 5.73 5.42
N GLU A 237 -19.64 6.13 4.26
CA GLU A 237 -20.17 5.20 3.24
C GLU A 237 -19.15 4.17 2.71
N LEU A 238 -17.87 4.53 2.69
CA LEU A 238 -16.78 3.60 2.31
C LEU A 238 -16.39 2.72 3.50
N MET A 239 -16.34 3.29 4.70
CA MET A 239 -16.06 2.53 5.93
C MET A 239 -17.11 1.45 6.16
N ASP A 240 -18.39 1.73 5.91
CA ASP A 240 -19.49 0.76 6.03
C ASP A 240 -19.36 -0.42 5.05
N LYS A 241 -18.71 -0.20 3.91
CA LYS A 241 -18.43 -1.25 2.92
C LYS A 241 -17.19 -2.08 3.24
N MET A 242 -16.29 -1.56 4.09
CA MET A 242 -15.10 -2.27 4.54
C MET A 242 -15.49 -3.29 5.62
N THR A 243 -15.62 -4.53 5.23
CA THR A 243 -15.93 -5.65 6.16
C THR A 243 -14.68 -6.09 6.91
N SER A 244 -14.86 -7.04 7.85
CA SER A 244 -13.73 -7.65 8.56
C SER A 244 -12.83 -8.44 7.59
N GLY A 245 -11.53 -8.43 7.84
CA GLY A 245 -10.53 -9.09 7.02
C GLY A 245 -9.85 -8.13 6.03
N GLU A 246 -9.57 -8.61 4.84
CA GLU A 246 -8.92 -7.83 3.77
C GLU A 246 -9.84 -7.65 2.57
N GLY A 247 -9.58 -6.62 1.79
CA GLY A 247 -10.36 -6.37 0.59
C GLY A 247 -9.87 -5.17 -0.22
N GLN A 248 -10.64 -4.88 -1.25
CA GLN A 248 -10.47 -3.70 -2.09
C GLN A 248 -11.81 -3.07 -2.41
N LEU A 249 -11.85 -1.74 -2.47
CA LEU A 249 -13.02 -0.94 -2.83
C LEU A 249 -12.63 0.12 -3.85
N TYR A 250 -13.49 0.31 -4.84
CA TYR A 250 -13.38 1.44 -5.76
C TYR A 250 -14.38 2.53 -5.37
N ASP A 251 -13.89 3.76 -5.23
CA ASP A 251 -14.73 4.93 -5.04
C ASP A 251 -14.87 5.72 -6.34
N PRO A 252 -16.03 5.65 -7.01
CA PRO A 252 -16.28 6.42 -8.23
C PRO A 252 -16.27 7.94 -8.01
N GLY A 253 -16.54 8.38 -6.79
CA GLY A 253 -16.62 9.81 -6.46
C GLY A 253 -15.27 10.51 -6.46
N SER A 254 -14.21 9.79 -6.07
CA SER A 254 -12.83 10.29 -6.08
C SER A 254 -11.97 9.64 -7.15
N ASP A 255 -12.50 8.71 -7.95
CA ASP A 255 -11.76 7.89 -8.91
C ASP A 255 -10.54 7.19 -8.28
N THR A 256 -10.76 6.55 -7.13
CA THR A 256 -9.69 6.02 -6.27
C THR A 256 -9.97 4.61 -5.82
N TRP A 257 -8.94 3.78 -5.76
CA TRP A 257 -8.95 2.45 -5.19
C TRP A 257 -8.45 2.48 -3.75
N TYR A 258 -9.14 1.74 -2.86
CA TYR A 258 -8.78 1.52 -1.47
C TYR A 258 -8.52 0.03 -1.26
N TYR A 259 -7.29 -0.34 -0.92
CA TYR A 259 -6.91 -1.68 -0.49
C TYR A 259 -6.82 -1.65 1.02
N TYR A 260 -7.48 -2.56 1.71
CA TYR A 260 -7.57 -2.49 3.16
C TYR A 260 -7.35 -3.84 3.84
N TYR A 261 -6.89 -3.75 5.08
CA TYR A 261 -6.81 -4.85 6.04
C TYR A 261 -7.35 -4.36 7.38
N SER A 262 -8.22 -5.13 8.05
CA SER A 262 -8.84 -4.76 9.32
C SER A 262 -8.32 -5.57 10.48
N PHE A 263 -8.11 -4.91 11.60
CA PHE A 263 -7.86 -5.51 12.92
C PHE A 263 -9.15 -5.52 13.75
N THR A 264 -9.22 -6.45 14.71
CA THR A 264 -10.33 -6.52 15.66
C THR A 264 -10.00 -5.86 17.00
N ASN A 265 -8.71 -5.82 17.36
CA ASN A 265 -8.25 -5.17 18.57
C ASN A 265 -6.81 -4.64 18.36
N PRO A 266 -6.64 -3.32 18.23
CA PRO A 266 -7.68 -2.28 18.13
C PRO A 266 -8.55 -2.42 16.87
N ASP A 267 -9.77 -1.87 16.87
CA ASP A 267 -10.66 -1.88 15.70
C ASP A 267 -10.22 -0.82 14.68
N TRP A 268 -9.17 -1.16 13.94
CA TRP A 268 -8.52 -0.29 12.97
C TRP A 268 -8.49 -0.91 11.58
N PHE A 269 -8.38 -0.04 10.58
CA PHE A 269 -8.12 -0.40 9.20
C PHE A 269 -6.78 0.15 8.76
N VAL A 270 -5.96 -0.71 8.21
CA VAL A 270 -4.78 -0.34 7.45
C VAL A 270 -5.23 -0.18 6.00
N ILE A 271 -4.97 0.97 5.41
CA ILE A 271 -5.47 1.31 4.08
C ILE A 271 -4.31 1.80 3.20
N PHE A 272 -4.25 1.28 1.98
CA PHE A 272 -3.43 1.82 0.91
C PHE A 272 -4.35 2.37 -0.18
N ARG A 273 -4.26 3.67 -0.43
CA ARG A 273 -5.07 4.41 -1.38
C ARG A 273 -4.27 4.68 -2.64
N VAL A 274 -4.84 4.35 -3.80
CA VAL A 274 -4.20 4.53 -5.12
C VAL A 274 -5.18 5.17 -6.07
N ASP A 275 -4.78 6.25 -6.74
CA ASP A 275 -5.60 6.88 -7.78
C ASP A 275 -5.74 5.94 -8.97
N ASN A 276 -6.96 5.77 -9.48
CA ASN A 276 -7.25 4.91 -10.62
C ASN A 276 -6.43 5.29 -11.86
N ALA A 277 -6.20 6.59 -12.06
CA ALA A 277 -5.36 7.09 -13.15
C ALA A 277 -3.92 6.53 -13.09
N THR A 278 -3.38 6.29 -11.90
CA THR A 278 -2.05 5.66 -11.72
C THR A 278 -2.03 4.26 -12.29
N LEU A 279 -3.01 3.42 -11.94
CA LEU A 279 -3.12 2.03 -12.42
C LEU A 279 -3.37 1.99 -13.94
N VAL A 280 -4.29 2.82 -14.41
CA VAL A 280 -4.60 2.91 -15.86
C VAL A 280 -3.39 3.37 -16.66
N ASN A 281 -2.59 4.32 -16.15
CA ASN A 281 -1.40 4.79 -16.86
C ASN A 281 -0.30 3.71 -16.92
N LEU A 282 -0.11 2.94 -15.85
CA LEU A 282 0.83 1.81 -15.84
C LEU A 282 0.44 0.77 -16.88
N THR A 283 -0.81 0.32 -16.87
CA THR A 283 -1.30 -0.67 -17.85
C THR A 283 -1.29 -0.12 -19.28
N ARG A 284 -1.61 1.17 -19.46
CA ARG A 284 -1.58 1.82 -20.79
C ARG A 284 -0.17 1.94 -21.37
N HIS A 285 0.83 2.17 -20.52
CA HIS A 285 2.22 2.24 -20.98
C HIS A 285 2.68 0.89 -21.58
N GLU A 286 2.45 -0.20 -20.86
CA GLU A 286 2.73 -1.58 -21.33
C GLU A 286 1.98 -1.88 -22.64
N THR A 287 0.69 -1.59 -22.66
CA THR A 287 -0.18 -1.79 -23.83
C THR A 287 0.33 -1.01 -25.05
N ASN A 288 0.75 0.24 -24.88
CA ASN A 288 1.25 1.08 -25.98
C ASN A 288 2.58 0.57 -26.56
N LEU A 289 3.48 0.04 -25.73
CA LEU A 289 4.72 -0.58 -26.19
C LEU A 289 4.46 -1.80 -27.08
N VAL A 290 3.52 -2.65 -26.67
CA VAL A 290 3.14 -3.83 -27.45
C VAL A 290 2.47 -3.43 -28.77
N ILE A 291 1.49 -2.53 -28.75
CA ILE A 291 0.84 -2.01 -29.97
C ILE A 291 1.85 -1.36 -30.90
N GLY A 292 2.76 -0.54 -30.36
CA GLY A 292 3.82 0.10 -31.13
C GLY A 292 4.74 -0.91 -31.83
N GLY A 293 5.12 -1.98 -31.13
CA GLY A 293 5.93 -3.07 -31.69
C GLY A 293 5.22 -3.78 -32.85
N PHE A 294 3.95 -4.15 -32.69
CA PHE A 294 3.16 -4.78 -33.76
C PHE A 294 2.94 -3.84 -34.94
N THR A 295 2.71 -2.56 -34.71
CA THR A 295 2.55 -1.56 -35.77
C THR A 295 3.85 -1.42 -36.58
N LEU A 296 4.99 -1.35 -35.92
CA LEU A 296 6.30 -1.31 -36.59
C LEU A 296 6.55 -2.57 -37.41
N ALA A 297 6.28 -3.74 -36.86
CA ALA A 297 6.40 -5.00 -37.60
C ALA A 297 5.50 -5.04 -38.84
N ALA A 298 4.25 -4.58 -38.73
CA ALA A 298 3.33 -4.47 -39.88
C ALA A 298 3.86 -3.55 -40.98
N ILE A 299 4.42 -2.39 -40.61
CA ILE A 299 5.03 -1.47 -41.56
C ILE A 299 6.20 -2.12 -42.30
N ILE A 300 7.10 -2.81 -41.59
CA ILE A 300 8.25 -3.51 -42.16
C ILE A 300 7.78 -4.57 -43.16
N ILE A 301 6.77 -5.37 -42.82
CA ILE A 301 6.22 -6.42 -43.68
C ILE A 301 5.57 -5.82 -44.92
N ILE A 302 4.85 -4.71 -44.79
CA ILE A 302 4.25 -4.01 -45.95
C ILE A 302 5.36 -3.50 -46.89
N LEU A 303 6.39 -2.84 -46.36
CA LEU A 303 7.53 -2.34 -47.17
C LEU A 303 8.25 -3.50 -47.87
N PHE A 304 8.47 -4.60 -47.20
CA PHE A 304 9.07 -5.82 -47.78
C PHE A 304 8.17 -6.40 -48.87
N GLY A 305 6.87 -6.48 -48.68
CA GLY A 305 5.91 -6.89 -49.70
C GLY A 305 5.93 -5.99 -50.95
N LEU A 306 6.00 -4.69 -50.78
CA LEU A 306 6.14 -3.70 -51.86
C LEU A 306 7.50 -3.86 -52.60
N TYR A 307 8.56 -4.09 -51.85
CA TYR A 307 9.89 -4.38 -52.42
C TYR A 307 9.85 -5.67 -53.27
N LEU A 308 9.34 -6.76 -52.75
CA LEU A 308 9.17 -8.03 -53.51
C LEU A 308 8.32 -7.84 -54.76
N ARG A 309 7.23 -7.10 -54.69
CA ARG A 309 6.38 -6.77 -55.86
C ARG A 309 7.16 -6.02 -56.89
N HIS A 310 7.97 -5.01 -56.50
CA HIS A 310 8.79 -4.26 -57.42
C HIS A 310 9.89 -5.13 -58.07
N ALA A 311 10.60 -5.91 -57.31
CA ALA A 311 11.63 -6.84 -57.75
C ALA A 311 11.06 -7.90 -58.72
N SER A 312 9.98 -8.54 -58.37
CA SER A 312 9.30 -9.55 -59.22
C SER A 312 8.82 -8.95 -60.55
N ARG A 313 8.27 -7.75 -60.51
CA ARG A 313 7.85 -7.02 -61.74
C ARG A 313 9.03 -6.73 -62.64
N THR A 314 10.15 -6.30 -62.10
CA THR A 314 11.39 -5.99 -62.82
C THR A 314 11.95 -7.24 -63.51
N VAL A 315 12.06 -8.35 -62.77
CA VAL A 315 12.52 -9.62 -63.29
C VAL A 315 11.58 -10.14 -64.40
N LEU A 316 10.26 -10.12 -64.21
CA LEU A 316 9.27 -10.52 -65.16
C LEU A 316 9.31 -9.69 -66.45
N MET A 317 9.46 -8.38 -66.32
CA MET A 317 9.59 -7.46 -67.50
C MET A 317 10.88 -7.72 -68.25
N ASN A 318 12.02 -7.99 -67.58
CA ASN A 318 13.26 -8.32 -68.18
C ASN A 318 13.18 -9.68 -68.98
N ILE A 319 12.50 -10.70 -68.43
CA ILE A 319 12.24 -11.95 -69.10
C ILE A 319 11.38 -11.75 -70.34
N ILE A 320 10.26 -11.01 -70.20
CA ILE A 320 9.35 -10.71 -71.35
C ILE A 320 10.09 -9.94 -72.43
N ASN A 321 10.91 -8.96 -72.10
CA ASN A 321 11.71 -8.23 -73.04
C ASN A 321 12.79 -9.09 -73.75
N ALA A 322 13.47 -9.98 -73.00
CA ALA A 322 14.44 -10.91 -73.56
C ALA A 322 13.77 -11.88 -74.59
N ILE A 323 12.57 -12.39 -74.27
CA ILE A 323 11.78 -13.23 -75.21
C ILE A 323 11.36 -12.46 -76.45
N LYS A 324 10.91 -11.20 -76.32
CA LYS A 324 10.46 -10.36 -77.43
C LYS A 324 11.61 -9.94 -78.36
N THR A 325 12.79 -9.71 -77.83
CA THR A 325 13.95 -9.24 -78.60
C THR A 325 14.81 -10.40 -79.13
N GLY A 326 14.53 -11.67 -78.80
CA GLY A 326 15.35 -12.82 -79.19
C GLY A 326 16.76 -12.87 -78.59
N ASP A 327 17.07 -11.97 -77.67
CA ASP A 327 18.40 -11.80 -77.07
C ASP A 327 18.50 -12.57 -75.73
N VAL A 328 18.88 -13.86 -75.83
CA VAL A 328 19.02 -14.78 -74.70
C VAL A 328 20.11 -14.36 -73.68
N LYS A 329 21.04 -13.43 -74.05
CA LYS A 329 22.10 -12.93 -73.17
C LYS A 329 21.60 -11.94 -72.11
N ARG A 330 20.38 -11.44 -72.18
CA ARG A 330 19.73 -10.56 -71.20
C ARG A 330 18.87 -11.26 -70.16
N ALA A 331 18.78 -12.59 -70.19
CA ALA A 331 18.07 -13.32 -69.16
C ALA A 331 18.89 -13.28 -67.86
N PRO A 332 18.29 -12.92 -66.67
CA PRO A 332 19.00 -12.96 -65.42
C PRO A 332 19.45 -14.36 -65.14
N ARG A 333 20.78 -14.56 -64.89
CA ARG A 333 21.28 -15.84 -64.36
C ARG A 333 20.69 -16.02 -62.97
N LEU A 334 19.91 -17.06 -62.80
CA LEU A 334 19.57 -17.60 -61.49
C LEU A 334 20.84 -18.27 -60.96
N GLU A 335 21.67 -17.52 -60.22
CA GLU A 335 22.72 -18.11 -59.39
C GLU A 335 21.99 -18.77 -58.21
N ALA A 336 22.24 -20.10 -58.05
CA ALA A 336 21.66 -20.97 -57.03
C ALA A 336 22.20 -20.65 -55.60
#